data_2cbd9495a40abc4a2aea64882c51c046
#
_entry.id   2cbd9495a40abc4a2aea64882c51c046
#
_cell.length_a   1.000
_cell.length_b   1.000
_cell.length_c   1.000
_cell.angle_alpha   90.00
_cell.angle_beta   90.00
_cell.angle_gamma   90.00
#
_symmetry.space_group_name_H-M   'P 1'
#
loop_
_entity.id
_entity.type
_entity.pdbx_description
1 polymer ?
#
loop_
_entity_poly.entity_id
_entity_poly.type
_entity_poly.pdbx_seq_one_letter_code
_entity_poly.pdbx_strand_id
1 'polypeptide(L)'
;MTAVALNSVPPHLAGMAGATTDMLRDLGFALGPVVVGAVALSGAGSAFTANLPGAGLTPGEAAVAGEAARAGGPIAVDGLPPGAPGSTAHGLALDALGSGFGTACPVCGVAAAAAAALTAFGMTGIRARRSSEDEASGVLPSAPDDRTPDPAVAR
;
A
#
# COMPACT_ATOMS: atom_id res chain seq x y z
N MET A 1 8.60 -0.05 -12.98
CA MET A 1 8.02 -1.34 -12.54
C MET A 1 7.40 -2.10 -13.69
N THR A 2 6.55 -1.49 -14.51
CA THR A 2 5.85 -2.13 -15.65
C THR A 2 6.81 -2.79 -16.66
N ALA A 3 7.94 -2.13 -16.98
CA ALA A 3 8.93 -2.65 -17.92
C ALA A 3 9.59 -3.97 -17.45
N VAL A 4 9.79 -4.15 -16.15
CA VAL A 4 10.36 -5.38 -15.58
C VAL A 4 9.37 -6.54 -15.71
N ALA A 5 8.08 -6.28 -15.43
CA ALA A 5 7.03 -7.29 -15.55
C ALA A 5 6.85 -7.75 -17.01
N LEU A 6 6.89 -6.81 -17.96
CA LEU A 6 6.75 -7.11 -19.40
C LEU A 6 7.93 -7.91 -19.95
N ASN A 7 9.15 -7.64 -19.48
CA ASN A 7 10.35 -8.36 -19.94
C ASN A 7 10.53 -9.75 -19.29
N SER A 8 9.71 -10.08 -18.31
CA SER A 8 9.80 -11.39 -17.61
C SER A 8 8.86 -12.45 -18.18
N VAL A 9 8.01 -12.11 -19.14
CA VAL A 9 7.04 -13.02 -19.76
C VAL A 9 7.25 -13.13 -21.28
N PRO A 10 6.86 -14.25 -21.90
CA PRO A 10 6.88 -14.40 -23.35
C PRO A 10 6.05 -13.30 -24.05
N PRO A 11 6.43 -12.86 -25.27
CA PRO A 11 5.79 -11.74 -25.96
C PRO A 11 4.27 -11.86 -26.12
N HIS A 12 3.77 -13.09 -26.30
CA HIS A 12 2.32 -13.35 -26.44
C HIS A 12 1.53 -13.16 -25.13
N LEU A 13 2.18 -13.13 -23.97
CA LEU A 13 1.58 -12.89 -22.65
C LEU A 13 1.83 -11.47 -22.13
N ALA A 14 2.58 -10.64 -22.83
CA ALA A 14 2.95 -9.30 -22.39
C ALA A 14 1.73 -8.40 -22.12
N GLY A 15 0.69 -8.51 -22.96
CA GLY A 15 -0.57 -7.78 -22.74
C GLY A 15 -1.29 -8.18 -21.46
N MET A 16 -1.34 -9.49 -21.17
CA MET A 16 -1.96 -10.00 -19.95
C MET A 16 -1.17 -9.57 -18.70
N ALA A 17 0.15 -9.62 -18.75
CA ALA A 17 1.01 -9.19 -17.65
C ALA A 17 0.86 -7.68 -17.37
N GLY A 18 0.75 -6.85 -18.41
CA GLY A 18 0.49 -5.42 -18.29
C GLY A 18 -0.86 -5.13 -17.63
N ALA A 19 -1.92 -5.76 -18.13
CA ALA A 19 -3.27 -5.59 -17.58
C ALA A 19 -3.36 -6.02 -16.10
N THR A 20 -2.72 -7.14 -15.74
CA THR A 20 -2.68 -7.61 -14.35
C THR A 20 -1.95 -6.63 -13.44
N THR A 21 -0.84 -6.04 -13.91
CA THR A 21 -0.08 -5.04 -13.14
C THR A 21 -0.91 -3.78 -12.89
N ASP A 22 -1.62 -3.30 -13.92
CA ASP A 22 -2.48 -2.12 -13.80
C ASP A 22 -3.66 -2.38 -12.86
N MET A 23 -4.30 -3.54 -12.96
CA MET A 23 -5.39 -3.94 -12.07
C MET A 23 -4.93 -4.00 -10.59
N LEU A 24 -3.77 -4.57 -10.32
CA LEU A 24 -3.21 -4.62 -8.96
C LEU A 24 -2.88 -3.23 -8.42
N ARG A 25 -2.39 -2.34 -9.28
CA ARG A 25 -2.12 -0.95 -8.91
C ARG A 25 -3.40 -0.22 -8.55
N ASP A 26 -4.43 -0.33 -9.38
CA ASP A 26 -5.72 0.32 -9.15
C ASP A 26 -6.41 -0.22 -7.89
N LEU A 27 -6.31 -1.51 -7.64
CA LEU A 27 -6.76 -2.13 -6.38
C LEU A 27 -6.03 -1.54 -5.18
N GLY A 28 -4.72 -1.33 -5.27
CA GLY A 28 -3.92 -0.70 -4.22
C GLY A 28 -4.35 0.75 -3.94
N PHE A 29 -4.63 1.52 -4.99
CA PHE A 29 -5.15 2.88 -4.85
C PHE A 29 -6.56 2.93 -4.25
N ALA A 30 -7.41 1.96 -4.55
CA ALA A 30 -8.76 1.90 -3.99
C ALA A 30 -8.76 1.44 -2.51
N LEU A 31 -8.00 0.39 -2.18
CA LEU A 31 -7.98 -0.19 -0.84
C LEU A 31 -7.09 0.58 0.15
N GLY A 32 -6.00 1.18 -0.32
CA GLY A 32 -5.03 1.87 0.54
C GLY A 32 -5.67 2.91 1.47
N PRO A 33 -6.36 3.93 0.94
CA PRO A 33 -7.00 4.96 1.76
C PRO A 33 -8.07 4.41 2.71
N VAL A 34 -8.82 3.39 2.28
CA VAL A 34 -9.87 2.76 3.10
C VAL A 34 -9.27 2.07 4.31
N VAL A 35 -8.20 1.28 4.12
CA VAL A 35 -7.54 0.57 5.22
C VAL A 35 -6.88 1.55 6.18
N VAL A 36 -6.16 2.56 5.66
CA VAL A 36 -5.53 3.60 6.48
C VAL A 36 -6.57 4.39 7.28
N GLY A 37 -7.67 4.78 6.64
CA GLY A 37 -8.77 5.48 7.29
C GLY A 37 -9.43 4.64 8.39
N ALA A 38 -9.67 3.36 8.14
CA ALA A 38 -10.23 2.47 9.14
C ALA A 38 -9.34 2.31 10.38
N VAL A 39 -8.02 2.16 10.18
CA VAL A 39 -7.05 2.08 11.28
C VAL A 39 -6.99 3.40 12.06
N ALA A 40 -6.91 4.54 11.35
CA ALA A 40 -6.87 5.87 11.98
C ALA A 40 -8.13 6.15 12.80
N LEU A 41 -9.32 5.89 12.25
CA LEU A 41 -10.59 6.12 12.93
C LEU A 41 -10.81 5.18 14.12
N SER A 42 -10.38 3.93 14.01
CA SER A 42 -10.43 2.98 15.11
C SER A 42 -9.52 3.44 16.28
N GLY A 43 -8.30 3.87 15.96
CA GLY A 43 -7.36 4.44 16.93
C GLY A 43 -7.90 5.72 17.59
N ALA A 44 -8.46 6.62 16.79
CA ALA A 44 -9.07 7.86 17.27
C ALA A 44 -10.28 7.59 18.18
N GLY A 45 -11.15 6.63 17.82
CA GLY A 45 -12.28 6.24 18.67
C GLY A 45 -11.85 5.69 20.02
N SER A 46 -10.81 4.88 20.04
CA SER A 46 -10.24 4.33 21.27
C SER A 46 -9.60 5.42 22.14
N ALA A 47 -8.84 6.33 21.54
CA ALA A 47 -8.23 7.47 22.25
C ALA A 47 -9.27 8.42 22.82
N PHE A 48 -10.33 8.72 22.06
CA PHE A 48 -11.43 9.56 22.50
C PHE A 48 -12.13 8.99 23.72
N THR A 49 -12.53 7.70 23.66
CA THR A 49 -13.24 7.04 24.77
C THR A 49 -12.38 6.91 26.01
N ALA A 50 -11.07 6.67 25.86
CA ALA A 50 -10.13 6.59 26.98
C ALA A 50 -9.94 7.93 27.70
N ASN A 51 -9.96 9.05 26.97
CA ASN A 51 -9.73 10.38 27.53
C ASN A 51 -11.02 11.11 27.96
N LEU A 52 -12.20 10.60 27.60
CA LEU A 52 -13.49 11.20 27.92
C LEU A 52 -13.70 11.43 29.43
N PRO A 53 -13.34 10.48 30.34
CA PRO A 53 -13.52 10.68 31.78
C PRO A 53 -12.67 11.80 32.38
N GLY A 54 -11.52 12.11 31.77
CA GLY A 54 -10.60 13.17 32.22
C GLY A 54 -10.85 14.55 31.61
N ALA A 55 -11.82 14.68 30.72
CA ALA A 55 -12.07 15.90 29.94
C ALA A 55 -12.77 17.00 30.68
N GLY A 56 -13.12 16.83 31.97
CA GLY A 56 -13.83 17.87 32.78
C GLY A 56 -15.26 18.10 32.34
N LEU A 57 -15.85 17.23 31.56
CA LEU A 57 -17.24 17.29 31.07
C LEU A 57 -18.22 16.94 32.18
N THR A 58 -19.39 17.53 32.15
CA THR A 58 -20.51 17.07 32.98
C THR A 58 -20.95 15.66 32.56
N PRO A 59 -21.56 14.88 33.47
CA PRO A 59 -22.00 13.50 33.12
C PRO A 59 -22.96 13.48 31.92
N GLY A 60 -23.78 14.52 31.74
CA GLY A 60 -24.69 14.63 30.60
C GLY A 60 -23.97 14.89 29.29
N GLU A 61 -23.01 15.81 29.29
CA GLU A 61 -22.16 16.08 28.10
C GLU A 61 -21.30 14.88 27.70
N ALA A 62 -20.72 14.20 28.68
CA ALA A 62 -19.95 12.98 28.43
C ALA A 62 -20.79 11.85 27.84
N ALA A 63 -22.06 11.73 28.29
CA ALA A 63 -22.99 10.73 27.74
C ALA A 63 -23.31 11.03 26.27
N VAL A 64 -23.66 12.30 25.95
CA VAL A 64 -23.99 12.71 24.57
C VAL A 64 -22.77 12.59 23.65
N ALA A 65 -21.60 13.05 24.09
CA ALA A 65 -20.36 12.94 23.34
C ALA A 65 -19.97 11.46 23.11
N GLY A 66 -20.14 10.61 24.12
CA GLY A 66 -19.90 9.19 24.01
C GLY A 66 -20.86 8.47 23.05
N GLU A 67 -22.12 8.86 23.01
CA GLU A 67 -23.12 8.36 22.07
C GLU A 67 -22.79 8.77 20.63
N ALA A 68 -22.49 10.06 20.42
CA ALA A 68 -22.06 10.57 19.12
C ALA A 68 -20.78 9.85 18.62
N ALA A 69 -19.82 9.63 19.50
CA ALA A 69 -18.60 8.91 19.16
C ALA A 69 -18.86 7.43 18.80
N ARG A 70 -19.83 6.76 19.41
CA ARG A 70 -20.21 5.39 19.02
C ARG A 70 -20.94 5.36 17.68
N ALA A 71 -21.72 6.39 17.36
CA ALA A 71 -22.47 6.46 16.10
C ALA A 71 -21.59 6.76 14.88
N GLY A 72 -20.58 7.61 15.03
CA GLY A 72 -19.76 8.05 13.89
C GLY A 72 -18.30 8.38 14.23
N GLY A 73 -17.81 7.91 15.38
CA GLY A 73 -16.45 8.20 15.83
C GLY A 73 -16.29 9.66 16.31
N PRO A 74 -15.04 10.10 16.57
CA PRO A 74 -14.75 11.48 16.97
C PRO A 74 -15.23 12.54 15.95
N ILE A 75 -15.35 12.18 14.69
CA ILE A 75 -15.87 13.08 13.62
C ILE A 75 -17.33 13.46 13.88
N ALA A 76 -18.14 12.57 14.43
CA ALA A 76 -19.53 12.88 14.75
C ALA A 76 -19.64 13.88 15.92
N VAL A 77 -18.69 13.87 16.84
CA VAL A 77 -18.60 14.85 17.94
C VAL A 77 -18.20 16.23 17.39
N ASP A 78 -17.28 16.27 16.44
CA ASP A 78 -16.85 17.50 15.75
C ASP A 78 -18.00 18.17 14.99
N GLY A 79 -18.91 17.38 14.44
CA GLY A 79 -20.10 17.85 13.74
C GLY A 79 -21.25 18.36 14.63
N LEU A 80 -21.13 18.33 15.96
CA LEU A 80 -22.18 18.84 16.84
C LEU A 80 -22.29 20.39 16.74
N PRO A 81 -23.52 20.93 16.69
CA PRO A 81 -23.69 22.39 16.64
C PRO A 81 -23.08 23.08 17.85
N PRO A 82 -22.51 24.28 17.70
CA PRO A 82 -22.01 25.07 18.82
C PRO A 82 -23.11 25.31 19.86
N GLY A 83 -22.80 25.01 21.13
CA GLY A 83 -23.78 25.15 22.24
C GLY A 83 -24.67 23.91 22.44
N ALA A 84 -24.60 22.88 21.60
CA ALA A 84 -25.24 21.61 21.89
C ALA A 84 -24.56 20.89 23.07
N PRO A 85 -25.31 20.09 23.86
CA PRO A 85 -24.71 19.24 24.87
C PRO A 85 -23.64 18.36 24.23
N GLY A 86 -22.43 18.35 24.78
CA GLY A 86 -21.30 17.57 24.25
C GLY A 86 -20.40 18.29 23.23
N SER A 87 -20.77 19.51 22.75
CA SER A 87 -19.89 20.30 21.86
C SER A 87 -18.59 20.74 22.53
N THR A 88 -18.55 20.80 23.87
CA THR A 88 -17.35 21.05 24.68
C THR A 88 -16.27 19.95 24.49
N ALA A 89 -16.67 18.78 24.02
CA ALA A 89 -15.75 17.67 23.69
C ALA A 89 -15.04 17.82 22.32
N HIS A 90 -15.30 18.91 21.58
CA HIS A 90 -14.72 19.17 20.26
C HIS A 90 -13.17 19.15 20.27
N GLY A 91 -12.54 19.83 21.22
CA GLY A 91 -11.06 19.79 21.36
C GLY A 91 -10.53 18.39 21.59
N LEU A 92 -11.20 17.60 22.44
CA LEU A 92 -10.85 16.21 22.69
C LEU A 92 -11.01 15.33 21.44
N ALA A 93 -12.04 15.60 20.62
CA ALA A 93 -12.25 14.89 19.37
C ALA A 93 -11.14 15.17 18.36
N LEU A 94 -10.69 16.42 18.23
CA LEU A 94 -9.57 16.79 17.35
C LEU A 94 -8.25 16.17 17.82
N ASP A 95 -7.96 16.18 19.11
CA ASP A 95 -6.77 15.55 19.67
C ASP A 95 -6.79 14.02 19.45
N ALA A 96 -7.95 13.40 19.61
CA ALA A 96 -8.13 11.96 19.35
C ALA A 96 -7.93 11.62 17.87
N LEU A 97 -8.43 12.46 16.95
CA LEU A 97 -8.19 12.30 15.52
C LEU A 97 -6.70 12.42 15.19
N GLY A 98 -6.02 13.44 15.74
CA GLY A 98 -4.58 13.62 15.57
C GLY A 98 -3.78 12.39 16.03
N SER A 99 -4.12 11.83 17.19
CA SER A 99 -3.47 10.62 17.73
C SER A 99 -3.76 9.37 16.88
N GLY A 100 -4.97 9.23 16.35
CA GLY A 100 -5.37 8.13 15.48
C GLY A 100 -4.56 8.12 14.17
N PHE A 101 -4.38 9.29 13.55
CA PHE A 101 -3.54 9.41 12.36
C PHE A 101 -2.06 9.18 12.68
N GLY A 102 -1.59 9.65 13.83
CA GLY A 102 -0.23 9.37 14.31
C GLY A 102 0.05 7.88 14.46
N THR A 103 -0.94 7.10 14.87
CA THR A 103 -0.84 5.64 14.98
C THR A 103 -0.90 4.94 13.60
N ALA A 104 -1.67 5.49 12.66
CA ALA A 104 -1.79 4.92 11.31
C ALA A 104 -0.49 5.04 10.50
N CYS A 105 0.27 6.14 10.67
CA CYS A 105 1.53 6.36 9.95
C CYS A 105 2.57 5.23 10.12
N PRO A 106 2.93 4.80 11.33
CA PRO A 106 3.88 3.69 11.50
C PRO A 106 3.35 2.36 10.94
N VAL A 107 2.04 2.10 11.01
CA VAL A 107 1.43 0.90 10.41
C VAL A 107 1.64 0.91 8.89
N CYS A 108 1.39 2.05 8.24
CA CYS A 108 1.66 2.22 6.81
C CYS A 108 3.15 2.07 6.48
N GLY A 109 4.02 2.63 7.32
CA GLY A 109 5.48 2.50 7.17
C GLY A 109 5.95 1.05 7.20
N VAL A 110 5.46 0.26 8.15
CA VAL A 110 5.77 -1.18 8.26
C VAL A 110 5.23 -1.95 7.06
N ALA A 111 4.01 -1.68 6.63
CA ALA A 111 3.42 -2.32 5.45
C ALA A 111 4.22 -2.01 4.17
N ALA A 112 4.63 -0.75 3.98
CA ALA A 112 5.44 -0.34 2.85
C ALA A 112 6.84 -0.98 2.88
N ALA A 113 7.48 -1.07 4.04
CA ALA A 113 8.77 -1.73 4.22
C ALA A 113 8.68 -3.23 3.93
N ALA A 114 7.62 -3.90 4.37
CA ALA A 114 7.37 -5.32 4.08
C ALA A 114 7.18 -5.54 2.57
N ALA A 115 6.40 -4.71 1.90
CA ALA A 115 6.20 -4.78 0.45
C ALA A 115 7.52 -4.55 -0.32
N ALA A 116 8.34 -3.58 0.11
CA ALA A 116 9.65 -3.33 -0.48
C ALA A 116 10.61 -4.52 -0.30
N ALA A 117 10.63 -5.13 0.88
CA ALA A 117 11.43 -6.31 1.16
C ALA A 117 11.01 -7.50 0.28
N LEU A 118 9.71 -7.79 0.18
CA LEU A 118 9.19 -8.85 -0.69
C LEU A 118 9.57 -8.63 -2.15
N THR A 119 9.49 -7.39 -2.63
CA THR A 119 9.89 -7.02 -4.00
C THR A 119 11.39 -7.24 -4.21
N ALA A 120 12.23 -6.82 -3.25
CA ALA A 120 13.67 -7.00 -3.32
C ALA A 120 14.07 -8.47 -3.35
N PHE A 121 13.46 -9.31 -2.50
CA PHE A 121 13.69 -10.76 -2.49
C PHE A 121 13.25 -11.42 -3.81
N GLY A 122 12.09 -11.04 -4.35
CA GLY A 122 11.62 -11.53 -5.64
C GLY A 122 12.58 -11.19 -6.78
N MET A 123 13.13 -9.98 -6.80
CA MET A 123 14.07 -9.53 -7.83
C MET A 123 15.44 -10.22 -7.74
N THR A 124 15.94 -10.54 -6.55
CA THR A 124 17.20 -11.28 -6.38
C THR A 124 17.09 -12.69 -6.93
N GLY A 125 15.98 -13.39 -6.71
CA GLY A 125 15.72 -14.72 -7.27
C GLY A 125 15.70 -14.74 -8.80
N ILE A 126 15.11 -13.74 -9.44
CA ILE A 126 15.06 -13.62 -10.91
C ILE A 126 16.45 -13.32 -11.49
N ARG A 127 17.26 -12.49 -10.83
CA ARG A 127 18.64 -12.21 -11.27
C ARG A 127 19.52 -13.46 -11.23
N ALA A 128 19.46 -14.23 -10.14
CA ALA A 128 20.21 -15.46 -10.01
C ALA A 128 19.90 -16.48 -11.12
N ARG A 129 18.62 -16.57 -11.50
CA ARG A 129 18.16 -17.48 -12.56
C ARG A 129 18.66 -17.04 -13.95
N ARG A 130 18.64 -15.75 -14.28
CA ARG A 130 19.17 -15.21 -15.53
C ARG A 130 20.67 -15.45 -15.68
N SER A 131 21.44 -15.21 -14.62
CA SER A 131 22.89 -15.46 -14.65
C SER A 131 23.21 -16.91 -14.95
N SER A 132 22.44 -17.86 -14.43
CA SER A 132 22.60 -19.28 -14.70
C SER A 132 22.22 -19.68 -16.14
N GLU A 133 21.20 -19.03 -16.72
CA GLU A 133 20.77 -19.27 -18.11
C GLU A 133 21.77 -18.67 -19.12
N ASP A 134 22.31 -17.51 -18.84
CA ASP A 134 23.35 -16.86 -19.67
C ASP A 134 24.66 -17.67 -19.66
N GLU A 135 25.04 -18.23 -18.52
CA GLU A 135 26.21 -19.07 -18.37
C GLU A 135 26.03 -20.43 -19.09
N ALA A 136 24.83 -21.02 -19.03
CA ALA A 136 24.48 -22.23 -19.76
C ALA A 136 24.40 -22.01 -21.28
N SER A 137 23.99 -20.84 -21.75
CA SER A 137 23.89 -20.46 -23.16
C SER A 137 25.25 -20.12 -23.77
N GLY A 138 26.18 -19.58 -22.97
CA GLY A 138 27.56 -19.25 -23.40
C GLY A 138 28.46 -20.46 -23.61
N VAL A 139 28.03 -21.63 -23.18
CA VAL A 139 28.81 -22.88 -23.33
C VAL A 139 28.53 -23.62 -24.66
N LEU A 140 27.58 -23.15 -25.48
CA LEU A 140 27.40 -23.70 -26.81
C LEU A 140 28.58 -23.30 -27.70
N PRO A 141 29.48 -24.22 -28.11
CA PRO A 141 30.54 -23.90 -29.04
C PRO A 141 29.90 -23.40 -30.33
N SER A 142 30.34 -22.25 -30.81
CA SER A 142 29.97 -21.73 -32.12
C SER A 142 30.16 -22.85 -33.13
N ALA A 143 29.09 -23.25 -33.79
CA ALA A 143 29.22 -24.16 -34.92
C ALA A 143 30.22 -23.57 -35.91
N PRO A 144 31.17 -24.33 -36.44
CA PRO A 144 32.14 -23.80 -37.40
C PRO A 144 31.35 -23.21 -38.57
N ASP A 145 31.69 -21.94 -38.88
CA ASP A 145 31.12 -21.17 -40.02
C ASP A 145 31.51 -21.92 -41.33
N ASP A 146 30.71 -22.91 -41.72
CA ASP A 146 30.84 -23.61 -43.00
C ASP A 146 30.27 -22.73 -44.12
N ARG A 147 30.84 -21.50 -44.24
CA ARG A 147 30.71 -20.74 -45.48
C ARG A 147 31.75 -21.25 -46.43
N THR A 148 31.45 -22.35 -47.11
CA THR A 148 32.10 -22.66 -48.38
C THR A 148 31.91 -21.50 -49.33
N PRO A 149 33.00 -20.85 -49.83
CA PRO A 149 32.87 -19.73 -50.77
C PRO A 149 32.19 -20.30 -52.06
N ASP A 150 31.08 -19.68 -52.42
CA ASP A 150 30.35 -19.99 -53.67
C ASP A 150 31.27 -19.73 -54.86
N PRO A 151 31.66 -20.74 -55.66
CA PRO A 151 32.56 -20.58 -56.78
C PRO A 151 31.93 -19.83 -57.96
N ALA A 152 30.71 -19.32 -57.83
CA ALA A 152 30.00 -18.66 -58.92
C ALA A 152 30.28 -17.16 -59.09
N VAL A 153 31.11 -16.52 -58.19
CA VAL A 153 31.43 -15.06 -58.28
C VAL A 153 32.73 -14.81 -59.02
N ALA A 154 33.43 -15.82 -59.51
CA ALA A 154 34.68 -15.66 -60.35
C ALA A 154 34.40 -15.86 -61.83
N ARG A 155 33.58 -14.96 -62.46
CA ARG A 155 33.58 -14.75 -63.93
C ARG A 155 33.17 -13.32 -64.26
#